data_038a7415c1cefdeec6646447b3c23f9b
#
_entry.id   038a7415c1cefdeec6646447b3c23f9b
#
_cell.length_a   1.000
_cell.length_b   1.000
_cell.length_c   1.000
_cell.angle_alpha   90.00
_cell.angle_beta   90.00
_cell.angle_gamma   90.00
#
_symmetry.space_group_name_H-M   'P 1'
#
loop_
_entity.id
_entity.type
_entity.pdbx_description
1 polymer ?
#
loop_
_entity_poly.entity_id
_entity_poly.type
_entity_poly.pdbx_seq_one_letter_code
_entity_poly.pdbx_strand_id
1 'polypeptide(L)'
;MMLVNLYVPAFKINPLLAKNLIYLFGHVFINAAIYMAVIAVYEILPQYTGRPWKVYKPFVWSWTATCLMALAVYPHHLLMDFAQPLWVHVMGQIVSYTSSLPVLAVTLTGTLGIIYRSGIKWDLTSSLLVLSIFGWSAGVVPAVIDGTIAVNTVMHNTLWVPGHFHLYLLLGCVSMIFAFLSWASHSGQRADFSRTEKYSFGLFLIGATGFVLMFLVSGQSSVPRRWAVHLTQWQGNDQIAAIFAFAVFLAASSIVIHALVRLAKSINTGSAKAG
;
A
#
# COMPACT_ATOMS: atom_id res chain seq x y z
N MET A 1 -20.99 -14.26 13.04
CA MET A 1 -20.67 -14.85 14.35
C MET A 1 -20.89 -13.87 15.51
N MET A 2 -20.22 -12.71 15.57
CA MET A 2 -20.39 -11.74 16.68
C MET A 2 -21.83 -11.23 16.82
N LEU A 3 -22.49 -10.84 15.73
CA LEU A 3 -23.90 -10.43 15.78
C LEU A 3 -24.82 -11.56 16.23
N VAL A 4 -24.56 -12.81 15.81
CA VAL A 4 -25.36 -13.94 16.26
C VAL A 4 -25.20 -14.15 17.79
N ASN A 5 -23.96 -14.07 18.31
CA ASN A 5 -23.72 -14.19 19.76
C ASN A 5 -24.38 -13.05 20.55
N LEU A 6 -24.49 -11.85 19.99
CA LEU A 6 -25.15 -10.70 20.61
C LEU A 6 -26.63 -10.96 20.82
N TYR A 7 -27.33 -11.57 19.84
CA TYR A 7 -28.77 -11.84 19.89
C TYR A 7 -29.13 -13.24 20.40
N VAL A 8 -28.15 -14.16 20.36
CA VAL A 8 -28.29 -15.54 20.82
C VAL A 8 -27.11 -15.84 21.78
N PRO A 9 -27.18 -15.46 23.05
CA PRO A 9 -26.10 -15.63 24.04
C PRO A 9 -25.60 -17.07 24.18
N ALA A 10 -26.48 -18.04 23.92
CA ALA A 10 -26.13 -19.47 23.93
C ALA A 10 -25.21 -19.88 22.80
N PHE A 11 -25.08 -19.06 21.72
CA PHE A 11 -24.17 -19.32 20.62
C PHE A 11 -22.72 -19.08 21.03
N LYS A 12 -21.96 -20.15 21.18
CA LYS A 12 -20.53 -20.08 21.53
C LYS A 12 -19.68 -19.80 20.31
N ILE A 13 -18.93 -18.72 20.34
CA ILE A 13 -17.96 -18.40 19.27
C ILE A 13 -16.73 -19.28 19.47
N ASN A 14 -16.34 -20.02 18.41
CA ASN A 14 -15.03 -20.67 18.37
C ASN A 14 -13.95 -19.63 18.11
N PRO A 15 -13.03 -19.34 19.07
CA PRO A 15 -12.04 -18.26 18.91
C PRO A 15 -11.07 -18.49 17.75
N LEU A 16 -10.68 -19.75 17.50
CA LEU A 16 -9.77 -20.11 16.43
C LEU A 16 -10.41 -19.86 15.06
N LEU A 17 -11.66 -20.30 14.88
CA LEU A 17 -12.41 -20.03 13.66
C LEU A 17 -12.63 -18.53 13.46
N ALA A 18 -12.98 -17.80 14.52
CA ALA A 18 -13.17 -16.35 14.46
C ALA A 18 -11.91 -15.62 14.01
N LYS A 19 -10.73 -15.97 14.55
CA LYS A 19 -9.44 -15.42 14.11
C LYS A 19 -9.19 -15.70 12.62
N ASN A 20 -9.32 -16.94 12.19
CA ASN A 20 -9.10 -17.32 10.79
C ASN A 20 -10.01 -16.51 9.85
N LEU A 21 -11.31 -16.38 10.18
CA LEU A 21 -12.24 -15.60 9.36
C LEU A 21 -11.92 -14.11 9.33
N ILE A 22 -11.51 -13.52 10.46
CA ILE A 22 -11.13 -12.09 10.54
C ILE A 22 -9.90 -11.83 9.67
N TYR A 23 -8.86 -12.68 9.77
CA TYR A 23 -7.64 -12.48 8.99
C TYR A 23 -7.84 -12.81 7.51
N LEU A 24 -8.64 -13.82 7.17
CA LEU A 24 -9.03 -14.09 5.78
C LEU A 24 -9.73 -12.87 5.18
N PHE A 25 -10.76 -12.33 5.86
CA PHE A 25 -11.47 -11.14 5.39
C PHE A 25 -10.54 -9.95 5.23
N GLY A 26 -9.77 -9.64 6.29
CA GLY A 26 -8.87 -8.48 6.28
C GLY A 26 -7.83 -8.56 5.19
N HIS A 27 -7.26 -9.75 4.96
CA HIS A 27 -6.24 -9.95 3.92
C HIS A 27 -6.82 -9.87 2.51
N VAL A 28 -7.96 -10.50 2.26
CA VAL A 28 -8.63 -10.42 0.95
C VAL A 28 -9.06 -8.98 0.66
N PHE A 29 -9.61 -8.29 1.65
CA PHE A 29 -10.04 -6.90 1.51
C PHE A 29 -8.89 -5.96 1.16
N ILE A 30 -7.77 -6.02 1.88
CA ILE A 30 -6.64 -5.13 1.61
C ILE A 30 -5.96 -5.44 0.27
N ASN A 31 -5.83 -6.72 -0.08
CA ASN A 31 -5.31 -7.10 -1.38
C ASN A 31 -6.21 -6.61 -2.51
N ALA A 32 -7.53 -6.74 -2.39
CA ALA A 32 -8.46 -6.21 -3.36
C ALA A 32 -8.30 -4.68 -3.52
N ALA A 33 -8.18 -3.93 -2.42
CA ALA A 33 -7.97 -2.50 -2.45
C ALA A 33 -6.66 -2.11 -3.17
N ILE A 34 -5.55 -2.81 -2.86
CA ILE A 34 -4.24 -2.58 -3.52
C ILE A 34 -4.32 -2.93 -5.01
N TYR A 35 -4.93 -4.07 -5.36
CA TYR A 35 -5.01 -4.53 -6.75
C TYR A 35 -5.91 -3.62 -7.60
N MET A 36 -6.99 -3.09 -7.02
CA MET A 36 -7.81 -2.07 -7.67
C MET A 36 -7.03 -0.76 -7.87
N ALA A 37 -6.22 -0.35 -6.89
CA ALA A 37 -5.42 0.85 -7.01
C ALA A 37 -4.34 0.73 -8.10
N VAL A 38 -3.72 -0.44 -8.27
CA VAL A 38 -2.66 -0.65 -9.27
C VAL A 38 -3.17 -0.55 -10.72
N ILE A 39 -4.47 -0.68 -10.96
CA ILE A 39 -5.10 -0.44 -12.26
C ILE A 39 -4.78 0.97 -12.76
N ALA A 40 -4.68 1.96 -11.85
CA ALA A 40 -4.28 3.31 -12.23
C ALA A 40 -2.91 3.37 -12.92
N VAL A 41 -1.97 2.50 -12.52
CA VAL A 41 -0.66 2.41 -13.19
C VAL A 41 -0.82 1.85 -14.60
N TYR A 42 -1.60 0.79 -14.78
CA TYR A 42 -1.76 0.12 -16.06
C TYR A 42 -2.53 0.95 -17.09
N GLU A 43 -3.48 1.77 -16.65
CA GLU A 43 -4.34 2.57 -17.51
C GLU A 43 -3.82 4.00 -17.74
N ILE A 44 -3.22 4.61 -16.72
CA ILE A 44 -2.83 6.02 -16.78
C ILE A 44 -1.38 6.18 -17.26
N LEU A 45 -0.43 5.39 -16.72
CA LEU A 45 0.99 5.56 -17.06
C LEU A 45 1.30 5.39 -18.57
N PRO A 46 0.64 4.49 -19.33
CA PRO A 46 0.75 4.42 -20.78
C PRO A 46 0.47 5.73 -21.52
N GLN A 47 -0.47 6.53 -21.02
CA GLN A 47 -0.83 7.82 -21.60
C GLN A 47 0.33 8.82 -21.50
N TYR A 48 1.14 8.73 -20.42
CA TYR A 48 2.31 9.57 -20.16
C TYR A 48 3.55 9.15 -20.97
N THR A 49 3.67 7.86 -21.23
CA THR A 49 4.82 7.31 -21.98
C THR A 49 4.58 7.22 -23.48
N GLY A 50 3.33 7.33 -23.94
CA GLY A 50 2.94 7.07 -25.32
C GLY A 50 3.12 5.61 -25.74
N ARG A 51 3.24 4.69 -24.78
CA ARG A 51 3.47 3.26 -25.00
C ARG A 51 2.39 2.44 -24.30
N PRO A 52 1.68 1.54 -25.03
CA PRO A 52 0.64 0.73 -24.43
C PRO A 52 1.23 -0.26 -23.42
N TRP A 53 0.49 -0.52 -22.35
CA TRP A 53 0.81 -1.62 -21.45
C TRP A 53 0.69 -2.95 -22.19
N LYS A 54 1.72 -3.78 -22.09
CA LYS A 54 1.73 -5.08 -22.77
C LYS A 54 1.14 -6.16 -21.87
N VAL A 55 -0.02 -6.67 -22.26
CA VAL A 55 -0.62 -7.86 -21.64
C VAL A 55 -0.11 -9.10 -22.37
N TYR A 56 0.72 -9.88 -21.72
CA TYR A 56 1.32 -11.11 -22.25
C TYR A 56 1.13 -12.27 -21.26
N LYS A 57 1.33 -13.50 -21.72
CA LYS A 57 1.04 -14.71 -20.90
C LYS A 57 1.62 -14.66 -19.48
N PRO A 58 2.93 -14.37 -19.24
CA PRO A 58 3.48 -14.23 -17.89
C PRO A 58 2.77 -13.18 -17.04
N PHE A 59 2.34 -12.05 -17.59
CA PHE A 59 1.56 -11.04 -16.87
C PHE A 59 0.22 -11.61 -16.39
N VAL A 60 -0.53 -12.26 -17.29
CA VAL A 60 -1.83 -12.87 -16.94
C VAL A 60 -1.65 -13.98 -15.91
N TRP A 61 -0.67 -14.87 -16.10
CA TRP A 61 -0.39 -15.96 -15.16
C TRP A 61 0.02 -15.44 -13.78
N SER A 62 0.87 -14.41 -13.72
CA SER A 62 1.30 -13.80 -12.46
C SER A 62 0.12 -13.21 -11.70
N TRP A 63 -0.76 -12.47 -12.37
CA TRP A 63 -1.95 -11.90 -11.74
C TRP A 63 -2.93 -12.97 -11.31
N THR A 64 -3.18 -13.99 -12.13
CA THR A 64 -4.06 -15.11 -11.76
C THR A 64 -3.53 -15.83 -10.54
N ALA A 65 -2.23 -16.16 -10.51
CA ALA A 65 -1.60 -16.81 -9.38
C ALA A 65 -1.69 -15.94 -8.11
N THR A 66 -1.40 -14.65 -8.19
CA THR A 66 -1.47 -13.73 -7.05
C THR A 66 -2.90 -13.60 -6.52
N CYS A 67 -3.91 -13.48 -7.38
CA CYS A 67 -5.31 -13.43 -6.95
C CYS A 67 -5.76 -14.72 -6.25
N LEU A 68 -5.35 -15.89 -6.77
CA LEU A 68 -5.64 -17.16 -6.12
C LEU A 68 -4.93 -17.30 -4.77
N MET A 69 -3.65 -16.93 -4.71
CA MET A 69 -2.86 -16.98 -3.48
C MET A 69 -3.36 -15.99 -2.42
N ALA A 70 -3.97 -14.86 -2.80
CA ALA A 70 -4.56 -13.91 -1.87
C ALA A 70 -5.61 -14.54 -0.94
N LEU A 71 -6.28 -15.61 -1.40
CA LEU A 71 -7.24 -16.36 -0.59
C LEU A 71 -6.55 -17.25 0.46
N ALA A 72 -5.30 -17.63 0.24
CA ALA A 72 -4.57 -18.59 1.07
C ALA A 72 -3.43 -17.96 1.89
N VAL A 73 -3.12 -16.67 1.70
CA VAL A 73 -1.93 -16.04 2.31
C VAL A 73 -2.16 -15.58 3.75
N TYR A 74 -3.40 -15.38 4.19
CA TYR A 74 -3.73 -14.86 5.52
C TYR A 74 -3.07 -15.60 6.71
N PRO A 75 -2.74 -16.93 6.64
CA PRO A 75 -2.12 -17.63 7.77
C PRO A 75 -0.78 -17.04 8.21
N HIS A 76 -0.10 -16.26 7.37
CA HIS A 76 1.13 -15.59 7.79
C HIS A 76 0.90 -14.57 8.93
N HIS A 77 -0.32 -14.07 9.10
CA HIS A 77 -0.67 -13.26 10.27
C HIS A 77 -0.83 -14.08 11.56
N LEU A 78 -0.89 -15.39 11.44
CA LEU A 78 -1.13 -16.34 12.52
C LEU A 78 0.08 -17.23 12.82
N LEU A 79 1.29 -16.86 12.34
CA LEU A 79 2.52 -17.63 12.56
C LEU A 79 2.86 -17.81 14.06
N MET A 80 2.39 -16.90 14.91
CA MET A 80 2.57 -16.97 16.38
C MET A 80 1.33 -17.49 17.10
N ASP A 81 0.35 -18.03 16.39
CA ASP A 81 -0.82 -18.66 16.99
C ASP A 81 -0.61 -20.17 17.09
N PHE A 82 -0.06 -20.62 18.22
CA PHE A 82 0.26 -22.02 18.49
C PHE A 82 -0.96 -22.95 18.58
N ALA A 83 -2.19 -22.42 18.53
CA ALA A 83 -3.39 -23.22 18.36
C ALA A 83 -3.57 -23.70 16.91
N GLN A 84 -2.86 -23.12 15.95
CA GLN A 84 -2.85 -23.56 14.55
C GLN A 84 -1.98 -24.81 14.37
N PRO A 85 -2.36 -25.75 13.50
CA PRO A 85 -1.50 -26.84 13.10
C PRO A 85 -0.23 -26.36 12.42
N LEU A 86 0.89 -27.06 12.61
CA LEU A 86 2.20 -26.67 12.05
C LEU A 86 2.16 -26.47 10.52
N TRP A 87 1.40 -27.30 9.79
CA TRP A 87 1.29 -27.18 8.34
C TRP A 87 0.69 -25.84 7.90
N VAL A 88 -0.19 -25.23 8.72
CA VAL A 88 -0.76 -23.88 8.44
C VAL A 88 0.32 -22.81 8.53
N HIS A 89 1.22 -22.90 9.50
CA HIS A 89 2.35 -21.99 9.63
C HIS A 89 3.31 -22.12 8.43
N VAL A 90 3.69 -23.33 8.07
CA VAL A 90 4.56 -23.60 6.92
C VAL A 90 3.92 -23.11 5.61
N MET A 91 2.62 -23.40 5.42
CA MET A 91 1.86 -22.89 4.28
C MET A 91 1.84 -21.36 4.27
N GLY A 92 1.58 -20.73 5.42
CA GLY A 92 1.59 -19.27 5.56
C GLY A 92 2.92 -18.66 5.12
N GLN A 93 4.06 -19.24 5.51
CA GLN A 93 5.38 -18.78 5.08
C GLN A 93 5.59 -18.96 3.57
N ILE A 94 5.29 -20.14 3.01
CA ILE A 94 5.48 -20.42 1.57
C ILE A 94 4.63 -19.47 0.73
N VAL A 95 3.37 -19.31 1.08
CA VAL A 95 2.45 -18.44 0.32
C VAL A 95 2.84 -16.97 0.45
N SER A 96 3.37 -16.53 1.60
CA SER A 96 3.91 -15.18 1.76
C SER A 96 5.04 -14.87 0.77
N TYR A 97 5.94 -15.83 0.55
CA TYR A 97 7.05 -15.65 -0.38
C TYR A 97 6.60 -15.66 -1.84
N THR A 98 5.59 -16.46 -2.18
CA THR A 98 5.20 -16.70 -3.57
C THR A 98 4.06 -15.80 -4.04
N SER A 99 3.24 -15.27 -3.15
CA SER A 99 2.04 -14.49 -3.55
C SER A 99 2.37 -13.16 -4.23
N SER A 100 3.39 -12.46 -3.78
CA SER A 100 3.71 -11.11 -4.27
C SER A 100 4.80 -11.09 -5.36
N LEU A 101 5.72 -12.05 -5.36
CA LEU A 101 6.89 -12.02 -6.25
C LEU A 101 6.54 -12.07 -7.74
N PRO A 102 5.61 -12.92 -8.23
CA PRO A 102 5.31 -12.97 -9.66
C PRO A 102 4.72 -11.65 -10.18
N VAL A 103 3.74 -11.10 -9.48
CA VAL A 103 3.08 -9.86 -9.91
C VAL A 103 3.99 -8.65 -9.74
N LEU A 104 4.86 -8.64 -8.72
CA LEU A 104 5.92 -7.65 -8.57
C LEU A 104 6.84 -7.63 -9.78
N ALA A 105 7.35 -8.81 -10.17
CA ALA A 105 8.28 -8.92 -11.29
C ALA A 105 7.69 -8.37 -12.60
N VAL A 106 6.46 -8.79 -12.95
CA VAL A 106 5.83 -8.35 -14.22
C VAL A 106 5.39 -6.87 -14.17
N THR A 107 4.98 -6.36 -13.00
CA THR A 107 4.57 -4.96 -12.86
C THR A 107 5.77 -4.03 -12.87
N LEU A 108 6.82 -4.35 -12.12
CA LEU A 108 8.04 -3.54 -12.07
C LEU A 108 8.74 -3.51 -13.44
N THR A 109 8.95 -4.68 -14.04
CA THR A 109 9.60 -4.76 -15.37
C THR A 109 8.74 -4.11 -16.46
N GLY A 110 7.41 -4.27 -16.41
CA GLY A 110 6.47 -3.60 -17.29
C GLY A 110 6.55 -2.08 -17.17
N THR A 111 6.49 -1.56 -15.92
CA THR A 111 6.61 -0.13 -15.63
C THR A 111 7.93 0.45 -16.14
N LEU A 112 9.06 -0.18 -15.80
CA LEU A 112 10.38 0.25 -16.23
C LEU A 112 10.50 0.18 -17.76
N GLY A 113 9.93 -0.86 -18.39
CA GLY A 113 9.96 -1.06 -19.84
C GLY A 113 9.22 0.02 -20.60
N ILE A 114 8.06 0.47 -20.14
CA ILE A 114 7.33 1.56 -20.82
C ILE A 114 7.92 2.95 -20.55
N ILE A 115 8.58 3.15 -19.40
CA ILE A 115 9.26 4.42 -19.08
C ILE A 115 10.59 4.54 -19.80
N TYR A 116 11.34 3.46 -19.94
CA TYR A 116 12.69 3.48 -20.52
C TYR A 116 12.71 4.13 -21.91
N ARG A 117 13.45 5.20 -22.05
CA ARG A 117 13.58 5.99 -23.29
C ARG A 117 12.24 6.44 -23.91
N SER A 118 11.20 6.65 -23.08
CA SER A 118 9.89 7.12 -23.54
C SER A 118 9.82 8.63 -23.78
N GLY A 119 10.76 9.40 -23.23
CA GLY A 119 10.67 10.86 -23.20
C GLY A 119 9.54 11.38 -22.32
N ILE A 120 9.13 10.60 -21.30
CA ILE A 120 8.05 10.97 -20.38
C ILE A 120 8.26 12.39 -19.83
N LYS A 121 7.22 13.19 -19.90
CA LYS A 121 7.19 14.50 -19.21
C LYS A 121 6.56 14.29 -17.84
N TRP A 122 7.34 14.61 -16.83
CA TRP A 122 6.95 14.41 -15.44
C TRP A 122 6.00 15.51 -14.97
N ASP A 123 4.93 15.08 -14.31
CA ASP A 123 4.02 15.91 -13.54
C ASP A 123 3.69 15.20 -12.22
N LEU A 124 2.75 15.73 -11.42
CA LEU A 124 2.37 15.12 -10.16
C LEU A 124 1.83 13.71 -10.35
N THR A 125 0.97 13.49 -11.35
CA THR A 125 0.35 12.18 -11.63
C THR A 125 1.39 11.13 -11.95
N SER A 126 2.23 11.37 -12.95
CA SER A 126 3.24 10.40 -13.39
C SER A 126 4.29 10.12 -12.30
N SER A 127 4.67 11.15 -11.55
CA SER A 127 5.61 11.01 -10.42
C SER A 127 5.04 10.13 -9.30
N LEU A 128 3.78 10.33 -8.94
CA LEU A 128 3.10 9.51 -7.93
C LEU A 128 2.87 8.07 -8.40
N LEU A 129 2.52 7.84 -9.69
CA LEU A 129 2.39 6.49 -10.23
C LEU A 129 3.71 5.72 -10.15
N VAL A 130 4.82 6.36 -10.50
CA VAL A 130 6.14 5.72 -10.43
C VAL A 130 6.58 5.50 -8.98
N LEU A 131 6.40 6.50 -8.10
CA LEU A 131 6.65 6.34 -6.67
C LEU A 131 5.87 5.15 -6.10
N SER A 132 4.61 4.99 -6.49
CA SER A 132 3.77 3.91 -5.99
C SER A 132 4.31 2.52 -6.32
N ILE A 133 4.85 2.32 -7.50
CA ILE A 133 5.45 1.04 -7.91
C ILE A 133 6.74 0.77 -7.13
N PHE A 134 7.58 1.78 -6.91
CA PHE A 134 8.77 1.62 -6.08
C PHE A 134 8.42 1.37 -4.61
N GLY A 135 7.45 2.09 -4.04
CA GLY A 135 6.97 1.89 -2.68
C GLY A 135 6.40 0.48 -2.47
N TRP A 136 5.54 0.05 -3.42
CA TRP A 136 4.98 -1.29 -3.39
C TRP A 136 6.06 -2.37 -3.53
N SER A 137 7.01 -2.19 -4.45
CA SER A 137 8.13 -3.11 -4.65
C SER A 137 9.03 -3.20 -3.42
N ALA A 138 9.37 -2.08 -2.81
CA ALA A 138 10.17 -2.03 -1.59
C ALA A 138 9.48 -2.73 -0.40
N GLY A 139 8.14 -2.70 -0.36
CA GLY A 139 7.34 -3.35 0.68
C GLY A 139 7.47 -4.87 0.69
N VAL A 140 7.83 -5.49 -0.44
CA VAL A 140 8.03 -6.96 -0.51
C VAL A 140 9.18 -7.41 0.38
N VAL A 141 10.26 -6.65 0.47
CA VAL A 141 11.45 -7.04 1.25
C VAL A 141 11.11 -7.23 2.74
N PRO A 142 10.61 -6.22 3.48
CA PRO A 142 10.26 -6.41 4.88
C PRO A 142 9.07 -7.35 5.08
N ALA A 143 8.19 -7.54 4.07
CA ALA A 143 7.10 -8.52 4.14
C ALA A 143 7.62 -9.97 4.11
N VAL A 144 8.61 -10.27 3.26
CA VAL A 144 9.27 -11.58 3.21
C VAL A 144 10.01 -11.85 4.54
N ILE A 145 10.69 -10.85 5.08
CA ILE A 145 11.36 -10.93 6.39
C ILE A 145 10.33 -11.28 7.48
N ASP A 146 9.22 -10.52 7.57
CA ASP A 146 8.16 -10.74 8.55
C ASP A 146 7.39 -12.05 8.33
N GLY A 147 7.26 -12.49 7.09
CA GLY A 147 6.67 -13.79 6.72
C GLY A 147 7.54 -15.01 7.03
N THR A 148 8.78 -14.83 7.48
CA THR A 148 9.69 -15.91 7.88
C THR A 148 9.41 -16.31 9.32
N ILE A 149 9.04 -17.58 9.57
CA ILE A 149 8.65 -18.07 10.91
C ILE A 149 9.70 -17.70 11.97
N ALA A 150 10.98 -18.00 11.72
CA ALA A 150 12.06 -17.73 12.68
C ALA A 150 12.20 -16.24 13.02
N VAL A 151 12.00 -15.35 12.05
CA VAL A 151 12.08 -13.89 12.26
C VAL A 151 10.80 -13.38 12.91
N ASN A 152 9.66 -13.92 12.51
CA ASN A 152 8.35 -13.53 13.04
C ASN A 152 8.25 -13.74 14.55
N THR A 153 8.96 -14.73 15.12
CA THR A 153 9.00 -14.96 16.57
C THR A 153 9.43 -13.73 17.38
N VAL A 154 10.32 -12.91 16.83
CA VAL A 154 10.86 -11.71 17.50
C VAL A 154 10.20 -10.41 16.97
N MET A 155 9.76 -10.40 15.71
CA MET A 155 9.28 -9.18 15.05
C MET A 155 7.76 -8.98 15.12
N HIS A 156 6.98 -10.05 15.35
CA HIS A 156 5.52 -10.07 15.23
C HIS A 156 4.78 -8.95 15.97
N ASN A 157 5.19 -8.63 17.18
CA ASN A 157 4.53 -7.61 18.00
C ASN A 157 5.25 -6.26 18.02
N THR A 158 6.20 -6.04 17.13
CA THR A 158 6.95 -4.79 17.03
C THR A 158 6.39 -3.84 15.96
N LEU A 159 6.90 -2.62 15.93
CA LEU A 159 6.58 -1.62 14.91
C LEU A 159 7.07 -2.00 13.50
N TRP A 160 7.87 -3.06 13.35
CA TRP A 160 8.24 -3.60 12.05
C TRP A 160 7.01 -3.98 11.22
N VAL A 161 6.02 -4.63 11.82
CA VAL A 161 4.80 -5.08 11.13
C VAL A 161 4.01 -3.93 10.52
N PRO A 162 3.65 -2.84 11.24
CA PRO A 162 3.07 -1.68 10.59
C PRO A 162 4.04 -1.00 9.62
N GLY A 163 5.34 -1.07 9.83
CA GLY A 163 6.35 -0.51 8.90
C GLY A 163 6.25 -1.13 7.51
N HIS A 164 6.32 -2.46 7.38
CA HIS A 164 6.19 -3.10 6.08
C HIS A 164 4.83 -2.85 5.42
N PHE A 165 3.76 -2.83 6.21
CA PHE A 165 2.42 -2.55 5.71
C PHE A 165 2.29 -1.13 5.14
N HIS A 166 2.91 -0.13 5.77
CA HIS A 166 2.88 1.24 5.28
C HIS A 166 3.69 1.46 3.99
N LEU A 167 4.67 0.62 3.67
CA LEU A 167 5.28 0.60 2.33
C LEU A 167 4.24 0.29 1.26
N TYR A 168 3.42 -0.73 1.46
CA TYR A 168 2.34 -1.06 0.54
C TYR A 168 1.22 -0.02 0.53
N LEU A 169 0.78 0.39 1.71
CA LEU A 169 -0.37 1.29 1.84
C LEU A 169 0.00 2.73 1.49
N LEU A 170 0.96 3.31 2.19
CA LEU A 170 1.27 4.73 2.09
C LEU A 170 2.03 5.07 0.80
N LEU A 171 3.18 4.43 0.58
CA LEU A 171 3.97 4.67 -0.62
C LEU A 171 3.40 3.99 -1.86
N GLY A 172 2.70 2.88 -1.73
CA GLY A 172 2.04 2.19 -2.84
C GLY A 172 0.62 2.74 -3.10
N CYS A 173 -0.37 2.23 -2.36
CA CYS A 173 -1.78 2.46 -2.63
C CYS A 173 -2.19 3.94 -2.55
N VAL A 174 -1.79 4.67 -1.51
CA VAL A 174 -2.14 6.10 -1.34
C VAL A 174 -1.52 6.94 -2.45
N SER A 175 -0.29 6.63 -2.88
CA SER A 175 0.32 7.30 -4.04
C SER A 175 -0.46 7.07 -5.33
N MET A 176 -0.97 5.85 -5.57
CA MET A 176 -1.84 5.53 -6.72
C MET A 176 -3.15 6.32 -6.66
N ILE A 177 -3.77 6.41 -5.47
CA ILE A 177 -5.00 7.18 -5.25
C ILE A 177 -4.76 8.67 -5.52
N PHE A 178 -3.69 9.23 -5.01
CA PHE A 178 -3.34 10.63 -5.28
C PHE A 178 -3.00 10.89 -6.74
N ALA A 179 -2.34 9.93 -7.40
CA ALA A 179 -2.09 10.01 -8.83
C ALA A 179 -3.40 10.03 -9.63
N PHE A 180 -4.33 9.12 -9.30
CA PHE A 180 -5.65 9.08 -9.93
C PHE A 180 -6.43 10.39 -9.68
N LEU A 181 -6.44 10.89 -8.45
CA LEU A 181 -7.11 12.13 -8.09
C LEU A 181 -6.52 13.34 -8.85
N SER A 182 -5.19 13.41 -8.96
CA SER A 182 -4.50 14.42 -9.75
C SER A 182 -4.89 14.32 -11.23
N TRP A 183 -4.82 13.13 -11.82
CA TRP A 183 -5.19 12.88 -13.21
C TRP A 183 -6.65 13.27 -13.51
N ALA A 184 -7.58 12.84 -12.65
CA ALA A 184 -9.00 13.17 -12.78
C ALA A 184 -9.25 14.68 -12.67
N SER A 185 -8.54 15.38 -11.76
CA SER A 185 -8.66 16.82 -11.59
C SER A 185 -8.18 17.65 -12.79
N HIS A 186 -7.38 17.04 -13.66
CA HIS A 186 -6.93 17.62 -14.94
C HIS A 186 -7.73 17.06 -16.14
N SER A 187 -8.92 16.51 -15.90
CA SER A 187 -9.80 15.93 -16.94
C SER A 187 -9.12 14.85 -17.79
N GLY A 188 -8.24 14.06 -17.16
CA GLY A 188 -7.50 13.00 -17.83
C GLY A 188 -6.36 13.49 -18.75
N GLN A 189 -6.01 14.77 -18.68
CA GLN A 189 -4.94 15.34 -19.50
C GLN A 189 -3.64 15.52 -18.70
N ARG A 190 -2.54 15.58 -19.42
CA ARG A 190 -1.23 15.96 -18.86
C ARG A 190 -1.27 17.42 -18.42
N ALA A 191 -0.65 17.70 -17.29
CA ALA A 191 -0.53 19.05 -16.76
C ALA A 191 0.93 19.46 -16.61
N ASP A 192 1.17 20.74 -16.50
CA ASP A 192 2.48 21.22 -16.10
C ASP A 192 2.70 20.93 -14.60
N PHE A 193 3.91 20.50 -14.27
CA PHE A 193 4.30 20.26 -12.87
C PHE A 193 4.53 21.60 -12.17
N SER A 194 3.48 22.14 -11.57
CA SER A 194 3.54 23.42 -10.87
C SER A 194 4.49 23.40 -9.67
N ARG A 195 4.96 24.57 -9.23
CA ARG A 195 5.84 24.66 -8.05
C ARG A 195 5.19 24.05 -6.82
N THR A 196 3.92 24.34 -6.58
CA THR A 196 3.19 23.78 -5.41
C THR A 196 3.12 22.27 -5.47
N GLU A 197 2.84 21.67 -6.63
CA GLU A 197 2.80 20.24 -6.79
C GLU A 197 4.17 19.58 -6.58
N LYS A 198 5.24 20.21 -7.07
CA LYS A 198 6.61 19.75 -6.81
C LYS A 198 6.94 19.71 -5.32
N TYR A 199 6.59 20.80 -4.60
CA TYR A 199 6.79 20.85 -3.14
C TYR A 199 5.93 19.81 -2.41
N SER A 200 4.65 19.67 -2.78
CA SER A 200 3.76 18.68 -2.18
C SER A 200 4.26 17.25 -2.44
N PHE A 201 4.71 16.96 -3.66
CA PHE A 201 5.30 15.65 -4.01
C PHE A 201 6.59 15.39 -3.22
N GLY A 202 7.51 16.37 -3.18
CA GLY A 202 8.77 16.24 -2.43
C GLY A 202 8.53 16.04 -0.94
N LEU A 203 7.61 16.81 -0.36
CA LEU A 203 7.24 16.68 1.05
C LEU A 203 6.57 15.34 1.35
N PHE A 204 5.70 14.85 0.44
CA PHE A 204 5.09 13.54 0.56
C PHE A 204 6.14 12.42 0.47
N LEU A 205 7.02 12.49 -0.51
CA LEU A 205 8.10 11.50 -0.71
C LEU A 205 8.99 11.38 0.53
N ILE A 206 9.50 12.52 1.03
CA ILE A 206 10.38 12.55 2.20
C ILE A 206 9.61 12.15 3.46
N GLY A 207 8.43 12.71 3.66
CA GLY A 207 7.60 12.42 4.83
C GLY A 207 7.18 10.96 4.89
N ALA A 208 6.64 10.41 3.81
CA ALA A 208 6.17 9.04 3.77
C ALA A 208 7.32 8.03 3.90
N THR A 209 8.44 8.26 3.21
CA THR A 209 9.63 7.40 3.33
C THR A 209 10.20 7.47 4.74
N GLY A 210 10.39 8.67 5.29
CA GLY A 210 10.91 8.84 6.65
C GLY A 210 10.00 8.21 7.70
N PHE A 211 8.68 8.39 7.59
CA PHE A 211 7.70 7.79 8.50
C PHE A 211 7.79 6.26 8.51
N VAL A 212 7.81 5.65 7.33
CA VAL A 212 7.92 4.19 7.21
C VAL A 212 9.27 3.67 7.73
N LEU A 213 10.37 4.35 7.41
CA LEU A 213 11.69 3.98 7.91
C LEU A 213 11.75 4.05 9.43
N MET A 214 11.12 5.05 10.06
CA MET A 214 11.07 5.12 11.52
C MET A 214 10.30 3.97 12.15
N PHE A 215 9.23 3.46 11.51
CA PHE A 215 8.58 2.24 11.96
C PHE A 215 9.49 1.02 11.87
N LEU A 216 10.22 0.86 10.76
CA LEU A 216 11.13 -0.27 10.58
C LEU A 216 12.29 -0.22 11.58
N VAL A 217 12.92 0.95 11.77
CA VAL A 217 14.00 1.15 12.74
C VAL A 217 13.52 0.90 14.17
N SER A 218 12.36 1.44 14.53
CA SER A 218 11.75 1.22 15.85
C SER A 218 11.40 -0.26 16.05
N GLY A 219 10.85 -0.92 15.01
CA GLY A 219 10.54 -2.34 15.05
C GLY A 219 11.79 -3.22 15.24
N GLN A 220 12.88 -2.89 14.55
CA GLN A 220 14.18 -3.55 14.74
C GLN A 220 14.71 -3.36 16.17
N SER A 221 14.42 -2.21 16.78
CA SER A 221 14.77 -1.91 18.18
C SER A 221 13.75 -2.50 19.18
N SER A 222 12.92 -3.44 18.75
CA SER A 222 11.92 -4.14 19.57
C SER A 222 10.85 -3.22 20.18
N VAL A 223 10.59 -2.05 19.59
CA VAL A 223 9.49 -1.18 20.04
C VAL A 223 8.17 -1.87 19.77
N PRO A 224 7.34 -2.12 20.81
CA PRO A 224 6.10 -2.86 20.64
C PRO A 224 5.04 -2.03 19.90
N ARG A 225 4.30 -2.68 19.01
CA ARG A 225 3.10 -2.07 18.42
C ARG A 225 1.93 -2.10 19.41
N ARG A 226 0.98 -1.18 19.25
CA ARG A 226 -0.27 -1.11 20.06
C ARG A 226 -0.08 -0.72 21.53
N TRP A 227 1.06 -0.16 21.87
CA TRP A 227 1.25 0.46 23.18
C TRP A 227 0.86 1.95 23.10
N ALA A 228 0.11 2.41 24.06
CA ALA A 228 -0.32 3.81 24.15
C ALA A 228 0.83 4.75 24.55
N VAL A 229 1.76 4.24 25.35
CA VAL A 229 2.93 4.99 25.83
C VAL A 229 4.18 4.12 25.66
N HIS A 230 5.16 4.63 24.95
CA HIS A 230 6.46 3.97 24.79
C HIS A 230 7.42 4.36 25.91
N LEU A 231 8.41 3.50 26.16
CA LEU A 231 9.47 3.77 27.13
C LEU A 231 10.30 4.98 26.68
N THR A 232 10.89 5.68 27.67
CA THR A 232 11.68 6.89 27.44
C THR A 232 12.81 6.69 26.41
N GLN A 233 13.43 5.53 26.38
CA GLN A 233 14.49 5.18 25.44
C GLN A 233 14.03 5.15 23.96
N TRP A 234 12.73 5.04 23.68
CA TRP A 234 12.15 5.00 22.33
C TRP A 234 11.49 6.30 21.91
N GLN A 235 11.27 7.23 22.83
CA GLN A 235 10.55 8.50 22.57
C GLN A 235 11.21 9.34 21.47
N GLY A 236 12.53 9.29 21.33
CA GLY A 236 13.23 9.98 20.24
C GLY A 236 12.79 9.50 18.86
N ASN A 237 12.61 8.20 18.69
CA ASN A 237 12.10 7.64 17.44
C ASN A 237 10.65 8.06 17.20
N ASP A 238 9.81 8.08 18.22
CA ASP A 238 8.42 8.49 18.13
C ASP A 238 8.29 9.96 17.70
N GLN A 239 9.11 10.85 18.27
CA GLN A 239 9.15 12.26 17.91
C GLN A 239 9.54 12.48 16.45
N ILE A 240 10.58 11.78 15.97
CA ILE A 240 11.00 11.83 14.57
C ILE A 240 9.90 11.28 13.66
N ALA A 241 9.28 10.16 14.03
CA ALA A 241 8.15 9.60 13.28
C ALA A 241 6.98 10.58 13.21
N ALA A 242 6.66 11.28 14.30
CA ALA A 242 5.60 12.27 14.35
C ALA A 242 5.88 13.47 13.41
N ILE A 243 7.14 13.93 13.31
CA ILE A 243 7.54 14.99 12.36
C ILE A 243 7.27 14.53 10.92
N PHE A 244 7.68 13.31 10.57
CA PHE A 244 7.42 12.77 9.23
C PHE A 244 5.92 12.56 8.97
N ALA A 245 5.15 12.09 9.97
CA ALA A 245 3.70 11.97 9.85
C ALA A 245 3.03 13.32 9.59
N PHE A 246 3.48 14.37 10.26
CA PHE A 246 2.98 15.73 10.04
C PHE A 246 3.33 16.24 8.63
N ALA A 247 4.52 15.95 8.13
CA ALA A 247 4.91 16.25 6.75
C ALA A 247 4.00 15.54 5.74
N VAL A 248 3.68 14.25 5.96
CA VAL A 248 2.72 13.49 5.13
C VAL A 248 1.34 14.14 5.18
N PHE A 249 0.86 14.53 6.35
CA PHE A 249 -0.44 15.19 6.51
C PHE A 249 -0.52 16.50 5.72
N LEU A 250 0.50 17.36 5.81
CA LEU A 250 0.55 18.61 5.05
C LEU A 250 0.58 18.37 3.55
N ALA A 251 1.41 17.43 3.09
CA ALA A 251 1.52 17.08 1.68
C ALA A 251 0.21 16.51 1.12
N ALA A 252 -0.39 15.57 1.83
CA ALA A 252 -1.67 14.95 1.46
C ALA A 252 -2.79 15.98 1.40
N SER A 253 -2.89 16.85 2.42
CA SER A 253 -3.86 17.94 2.46
C SER A 253 -3.68 18.88 1.26
N SER A 254 -2.45 19.27 0.94
CA SER A 254 -2.16 20.10 -0.21
C SER A 254 -2.60 19.44 -1.53
N ILE A 255 -2.24 18.18 -1.76
CA ILE A 255 -2.61 17.44 -2.98
C ILE A 255 -4.14 17.36 -3.12
N VAL A 256 -4.83 16.96 -2.04
CA VAL A 256 -6.29 16.79 -2.06
C VAL A 256 -7.01 18.13 -2.27
N ILE A 257 -6.65 19.17 -1.53
CA ILE A 257 -7.27 20.49 -1.65
C ILE A 257 -7.11 21.04 -3.07
N HIS A 258 -5.90 20.97 -3.65
CA HIS A 258 -5.68 21.43 -5.01
C HIS A 258 -6.49 20.66 -6.04
N ALA A 259 -6.60 19.34 -5.91
CA ALA A 259 -7.42 18.53 -6.79
C ALA A 259 -8.92 18.88 -6.67
N LEU A 260 -9.44 19.01 -5.45
CA LEU A 260 -10.85 19.39 -5.22
C LEU A 260 -11.18 20.78 -5.75
N VAL A 261 -10.30 21.78 -5.55
CA VAL A 261 -10.49 23.13 -6.10
C VAL A 261 -10.53 23.12 -7.63
N ARG A 262 -9.67 22.30 -8.29
CA ARG A 262 -9.71 22.17 -9.76
C ARG A 262 -11.01 21.51 -10.23
N LEU A 263 -11.43 20.42 -9.59
CA LEU A 263 -12.68 19.73 -9.91
C LEU A 263 -13.89 20.67 -9.76
N ALA A 264 -13.95 21.42 -8.67
CA ALA A 264 -15.03 22.39 -8.47
C ALA A 264 -15.06 23.48 -9.56
N LYS A 265 -13.90 23.98 -9.98
CA LYS A 265 -13.80 24.96 -11.08
C LYS A 265 -14.27 24.36 -12.42
N SER A 266 -13.90 23.11 -12.72
CA SER A 266 -14.28 22.45 -13.98
C SER A 266 -15.80 22.24 -14.08
N ILE A 267 -16.48 21.90 -12.99
CA ILE A 267 -17.93 21.76 -12.93
C ILE A 267 -18.61 23.10 -13.20
N ASN A 268 -18.15 24.17 -12.54
CA ASN A 268 -18.74 25.51 -12.72
C ASN A 268 -18.57 26.05 -14.14
N THR A 269 -17.43 25.80 -14.79
CA THR A 269 -17.20 26.20 -16.19
C THR A 269 -17.94 25.33 -17.21
N GLY A 270 -18.22 24.07 -16.89
CA GLY A 270 -19.06 23.18 -17.71
C GLY A 270 -20.52 23.58 -17.70
N SER A 271 -21.07 23.97 -16.57
CA SER A 271 -22.47 24.44 -16.46
C SER A 271 -22.69 25.79 -17.16
N ALA A 272 -21.66 26.65 -17.19
CA ALA A 272 -21.75 27.95 -17.88
C ALA A 272 -21.69 27.86 -19.42
N LYS A 273 -21.32 26.71 -19.99
CA LYS A 273 -21.32 26.46 -21.43
C LYS A 273 -22.55 25.68 -21.94
N ALA A 274 -23.35 25.17 -21.01
CA ALA A 274 -24.55 24.38 -21.33
C ALA A 274 -25.86 25.18 -21.16
N GLY A 275 -25.82 26.44 -20.71
CA GLY A 275 -26.93 27.40 -20.65
C GLY A 275 -26.68 28.55 -21.62
#